data_bbc3a50f9bddc6fa657ace23ebc10969
#
_entry.id   bbc3a50f9bddc6fa657ace23ebc10969
#
_cell.length_a   1.000
_cell.length_b   1.000
_cell.length_c   1.000
_cell.angle_alpha   90.00
_cell.angle_beta   90.00
_cell.angle_gamma   90.00
#
_symmetry.space_group_name_H-M   'P 1'
#
loop_
_entity.id
_entity.type
_entity.pdbx_description
1 polymer ?
#
loop_
_entity_poly.entity_id
_entity_poly.type
_entity_poly.pdbx_seq_one_letter_code
_entity_poly.pdbx_strand_id
1 'polypeptide(L)'
;MNNITIIKTGINVSKILAQLKQYSADWGAQKNVDGVGSLLDQGFPDVDAGVLQLVMGGVTDPTQYVGDTEFCHKTPAYDRHTEIVGFMKRNFREHRRCGFLSLPVGGMVGKHIDIGSYYQTKDRYHLAIAGTYKYMVGDESVIVEPGTLMWFDNKLEHGTENIGDCVRVTFVFDVPHSKRIRNKFDGNAEMRYTSIIE
;
A
#
# COMPACT_ATOMS: atom_id res chain seq x y z
N MET A 1 -22.73 0.05 -1.15
CA MET A 1 -21.46 -0.67 -1.46
C MET A 1 -20.44 -0.05 -0.54
N ASN A 2 -19.67 -0.83 0.22
CA ASN A 2 -18.70 -0.27 1.14
C ASN A 2 -17.44 0.13 0.36
N ASN A 3 -16.99 1.37 0.52
CA ASN A 3 -15.76 1.88 -0.09
C ASN A 3 -14.51 1.37 0.64
N ILE A 4 -14.69 0.94 1.90
CA ILE A 4 -13.67 0.36 2.76
C ILE A 4 -14.19 -0.97 3.29
N THR A 5 -13.32 -2.00 3.31
CA THR A 5 -13.65 -3.27 3.95
C THR A 5 -12.48 -3.78 4.79
N ILE A 6 -12.75 -3.99 6.08
CA ILE A 6 -11.81 -4.68 6.97
C ILE A 6 -11.91 -6.18 6.68
N ILE A 7 -10.80 -6.75 6.22
CA ILE A 7 -10.71 -8.17 5.84
C ILE A 7 -10.35 -9.02 7.05
N LYS A 8 -9.38 -8.55 7.84
CA LYS A 8 -8.89 -9.26 9.01
C LYS A 8 -8.25 -8.29 10.00
N THR A 9 -8.45 -8.55 11.28
CA THR A 9 -7.77 -7.86 12.38
C THR A 9 -6.90 -8.84 13.17
N GLY A 10 -6.03 -8.33 14.05
CA GLY A 10 -5.20 -9.14 14.94
C GLY A 10 -4.11 -9.95 14.22
N ILE A 11 -3.70 -9.55 13.02
CA ILE A 11 -2.54 -10.14 12.34
C ILE A 11 -1.28 -9.78 13.12
N ASN A 12 -0.48 -10.79 13.47
CA ASN A 12 0.78 -10.54 14.17
C ASN A 12 1.81 -9.95 13.20
N VAL A 13 2.10 -8.66 13.37
CA VAL A 13 3.04 -7.88 12.55
C VAL A 13 4.40 -7.64 13.22
N SER A 14 4.64 -8.22 14.40
CA SER A 14 5.85 -7.97 15.21
C SER A 14 7.14 -8.29 14.48
N LYS A 15 7.19 -9.39 13.74
CA LYS A 15 8.37 -9.79 12.95
C LYS A 15 8.61 -8.86 11.76
N ILE A 16 7.54 -8.38 11.13
CA ILE A 16 7.63 -7.38 10.05
C ILE A 16 8.22 -6.09 10.60
N LEU A 17 7.70 -5.61 11.75
CA LEU A 17 8.20 -4.42 12.40
C LEU A 17 9.67 -4.55 12.84
N ALA A 18 10.07 -5.73 13.32
CA ALA A 18 11.47 -6.02 13.67
C ALA A 18 12.39 -5.94 12.44
N GLN A 19 11.97 -6.47 11.29
CA GLN A 19 12.74 -6.37 10.04
C GLN A 19 12.84 -4.92 9.54
N LEU A 20 11.77 -4.13 9.64
CA LEU A 20 11.82 -2.71 9.28
C LEU A 20 12.83 -1.92 10.12
N LYS A 21 12.96 -2.25 11.41
CA LYS A 21 13.98 -1.67 12.29
C LYS A 21 15.39 -2.15 11.93
N GLN A 22 15.54 -3.44 11.66
CA GLN A 22 16.82 -4.04 11.28
C GLN A 22 17.38 -3.45 9.98
N TYR A 23 16.52 -3.19 9.00
CA TYR A 23 16.88 -2.65 7.69
C TYR A 23 16.42 -1.20 7.52
N SER A 24 16.61 -0.40 8.56
CA SER A 24 16.18 1.01 8.58
C SER A 24 16.80 1.87 7.46
N ALA A 25 17.98 1.49 6.96
CA ALA A 25 18.63 2.15 5.82
C ALA A 25 17.87 1.99 4.50
N ASP A 26 16.91 1.05 4.40
CA ASP A 26 16.09 0.88 3.21
C ASP A 26 15.06 2.00 3.05
N TRP A 27 14.73 2.70 4.14
CA TRP A 27 13.84 3.84 4.11
C TRP A 27 14.48 5.03 3.38
N GLY A 28 13.78 5.54 2.39
CA GLY A 28 14.23 6.71 1.64
C GLY A 28 15.43 6.47 0.72
N ALA A 29 15.88 5.22 0.55
CA ALA A 29 16.91 4.88 -0.44
C ALA A 29 16.51 5.30 -1.87
N GLN A 30 15.22 5.52 -2.10
CA GLN A 30 14.64 5.96 -3.37
C GLN A 30 14.39 7.47 -3.44
N LYS A 31 14.66 8.24 -2.39
CA LYS A 31 14.50 9.71 -2.39
C LYS A 31 15.38 10.41 -3.45
N ASN A 32 16.46 9.75 -3.88
CA ASN A 32 17.43 10.28 -4.84
C ASN A 32 17.34 9.60 -6.22
N VAL A 33 16.28 8.85 -6.48
CA VAL A 33 16.07 8.23 -7.79
C VAL A 33 15.35 9.23 -8.66
N ASP A 34 16.00 9.68 -9.74
CA ASP A 34 15.38 10.55 -10.73
C ASP A 34 14.06 9.96 -11.23
N GLY A 35 12.98 10.74 -11.15
CA GLY A 35 11.64 10.34 -11.56
C GLY A 35 10.79 9.67 -10.47
N VAL A 36 11.35 9.34 -9.31
CA VAL A 36 10.55 9.12 -8.11
C VAL A 36 10.42 10.47 -7.43
N GLY A 37 9.50 11.28 -7.91
CA GLY A 37 9.14 12.51 -7.22
C GLY A 37 8.85 12.19 -5.76
N SER A 38 9.33 13.02 -4.85
CA SER A 38 8.89 12.94 -3.46
C SER A 38 7.36 13.02 -3.47
N LEU A 39 6.70 12.52 -2.46
CA LEU A 39 5.25 12.76 -2.33
C LEU A 39 4.93 14.28 -2.38
N LEU A 40 5.89 15.14 -2.00
CA LEU A 40 5.86 16.59 -2.18
C LEU A 40 5.71 17.00 -3.64
N ASP A 41 6.45 16.36 -4.57
CA ASP A 41 6.39 16.66 -6.02
C ASP A 41 5.09 16.16 -6.65
N GLN A 42 4.36 15.27 -5.99
CA GLN A 42 3.05 14.79 -6.41
C GLN A 42 1.88 15.63 -5.85
N GLY A 43 2.17 16.79 -5.27
CA GLY A 43 1.14 17.70 -4.74
C GLY A 43 0.66 17.33 -3.33
N PHE A 44 1.46 16.59 -2.55
CA PHE A 44 1.22 16.32 -1.13
C PHE A 44 2.10 17.25 -0.28
N PRO A 45 1.70 18.50 -0.03
CA PRO A 45 2.60 19.58 0.41
C PRO A 45 3.15 19.41 1.84
N ASP A 46 2.60 18.51 2.67
CA ASP A 46 2.91 18.50 4.11
C ASP A 46 3.40 17.13 4.60
N VAL A 47 3.98 16.30 3.71
CA VAL A 47 4.25 14.93 4.10
C VAL A 47 5.74 14.68 4.22
N ASP A 48 6.26 14.71 5.43
CA ASP A 48 7.53 14.04 5.80
C ASP A 48 7.31 12.52 5.85
N ALA A 49 6.68 12.00 4.78
CA ALA A 49 6.35 10.59 4.65
C ALA A 49 7.57 9.82 4.13
N GLY A 50 8.00 8.85 4.90
CA GLY A 50 8.98 7.88 4.42
C GLY A 50 8.32 6.87 3.47
N VAL A 51 9.04 6.51 2.41
CA VAL A 51 8.65 5.45 1.48
C VAL A 51 9.73 4.39 1.42
N LEU A 52 9.34 3.11 1.51
CA LEU A 52 10.21 1.97 1.30
C LEU A 52 9.52 1.05 0.29
N GLN A 53 9.96 1.11 -0.96
CA GLN A 53 9.40 0.28 -2.03
C GLN A 53 10.05 -1.11 -2.04
N LEU A 54 9.25 -2.15 -2.14
CA LEU A 54 9.70 -3.53 -2.36
C LEU A 54 9.54 -3.94 -3.82
N VAL A 55 8.43 -3.53 -4.45
CA VAL A 55 8.18 -3.72 -5.88
C VAL A 55 7.73 -2.39 -6.46
N MET A 56 8.46 -1.90 -7.46
CA MET A 56 8.19 -0.64 -8.15
C MET A 56 7.59 -0.87 -9.52
N GLY A 57 6.86 0.13 -10.03
CA GLY A 57 6.51 0.20 -11.44
C GLY A 57 7.68 0.64 -12.29
N GLY A 58 7.74 0.18 -13.54
CA GLY A 58 8.75 0.59 -14.51
C GLY A 58 9.60 -0.54 -15.04
N VAL A 59 10.57 -0.19 -15.88
CA VAL A 59 11.56 -1.12 -16.42
C VAL A 59 12.60 -1.49 -15.35
N THR A 60 13.47 -2.44 -15.65
CA THR A 60 14.44 -3.03 -14.72
C THR A 60 15.50 -2.06 -14.18
N ASP A 61 15.60 -0.85 -14.70
CA ASP A 61 16.45 0.19 -14.15
C ASP A 61 15.75 0.81 -12.92
N PRO A 62 16.29 0.62 -11.69
CA PRO A 62 15.69 1.17 -10.49
C PRO A 62 15.74 2.70 -10.42
N THR A 63 16.47 3.35 -11.35
CA THR A 63 16.53 4.80 -11.46
C THR A 63 15.39 5.39 -12.28
N GLN A 64 14.60 4.55 -12.97
CA GLN A 64 13.49 4.98 -13.80
C GLN A 64 12.17 4.53 -13.21
N TYR A 65 11.40 5.47 -12.70
CA TYR A 65 10.00 5.25 -12.30
C TYR A 65 9.08 5.61 -13.47
N VAL A 66 8.33 4.65 -13.94
CA VAL A 66 7.26 4.87 -14.91
C VAL A 66 5.92 4.70 -14.19
N GLY A 67 5.22 5.80 -13.96
CA GLY A 67 4.00 5.84 -13.14
C GLY A 67 2.90 4.93 -13.66
N ASP A 68 2.59 5.00 -14.95
CA ASP A 68 1.48 4.25 -15.58
C ASP A 68 2.01 3.11 -16.45
N THR A 69 2.34 1.99 -15.83
CA THR A 69 2.84 0.79 -16.52
C THR A 69 2.45 -0.49 -15.78
N GLU A 70 2.22 -1.56 -16.51
CA GLU A 70 2.03 -2.91 -15.98
C GLU A 70 3.36 -3.60 -15.61
N PHE A 71 4.48 -3.11 -16.09
CA PHE A 71 5.79 -3.63 -15.73
C PHE A 71 6.11 -3.30 -14.29
N CYS A 72 6.59 -4.31 -13.55
CA CYS A 72 7.02 -4.15 -12.18
C CYS A 72 8.34 -4.88 -11.96
N HIS A 73 9.21 -4.30 -11.15
CA HIS A 73 10.47 -4.91 -10.75
C HIS A 73 10.67 -4.86 -9.24
N LYS A 74 11.42 -5.81 -8.73
CA LYS A 74 11.80 -5.86 -7.32
C LYS A 74 12.95 -4.90 -7.05
N THR A 75 12.88 -4.21 -5.92
CA THR A 75 14.02 -3.46 -5.39
C THR A 75 14.95 -4.39 -4.60
N PRO A 76 16.19 -3.99 -4.30
CA PRO A 76 17.07 -4.75 -3.41
C PRO A 76 16.49 -4.99 -2.01
N ALA A 77 15.56 -4.16 -1.54
CA ALA A 77 14.88 -4.32 -0.27
C ALA A 77 13.93 -5.54 -0.25
N TYR A 78 13.40 -5.97 -1.41
CA TYR A 78 12.46 -7.07 -1.50
C TYR A 78 13.00 -8.36 -0.86
N ASP A 79 14.25 -8.70 -1.12
CA ASP A 79 14.84 -9.95 -0.63
C ASP A 79 15.26 -9.88 0.85
N ARG A 80 15.38 -8.67 1.41
CA ARG A 80 15.68 -8.45 2.84
C ARG A 80 14.43 -8.51 3.72
N HIS A 81 13.29 -8.06 3.21
CA HIS A 81 12.03 -8.00 3.97
C HIS A 81 11.20 -9.29 3.83
N THR A 82 11.81 -10.42 4.21
CA THR A 82 11.27 -11.76 4.01
C THR A 82 9.97 -12.03 4.76
N GLU A 83 9.72 -11.38 5.89
CA GLU A 83 8.50 -11.59 6.68
C GLU A 83 7.25 -11.07 5.95
N ILE A 84 7.32 -9.86 5.40
CA ILE A 84 6.19 -9.33 4.61
C ILE A 84 6.04 -10.04 3.27
N VAL A 85 7.15 -10.36 2.61
CA VAL A 85 7.14 -11.14 1.35
C VAL A 85 6.53 -12.52 1.60
N GLY A 86 6.87 -13.17 2.71
CA GLY A 86 6.29 -14.44 3.12
C GLY A 86 4.78 -14.31 3.43
N PHE A 87 4.37 -13.23 4.09
CA PHE A 87 2.95 -12.93 4.31
C PHE A 87 2.20 -12.81 2.97
N MET A 88 2.74 -12.04 2.02
CA MET A 88 2.14 -11.89 0.69
C MET A 88 1.99 -13.22 -0.04
N LYS A 89 3.05 -14.02 -0.11
CA LYS A 89 3.05 -15.33 -0.81
C LYS A 89 2.07 -16.33 -0.20
N ARG A 90 1.83 -16.27 1.13
CA ARG A 90 0.88 -17.18 1.80
C ARG A 90 -0.58 -16.78 1.60
N ASN A 91 -0.86 -15.48 1.46
CA ASN A 91 -2.22 -14.97 1.51
C ASN A 91 -2.75 -14.46 0.17
N PHE A 92 -1.87 -14.21 -0.81
CA PHE A 92 -2.25 -13.66 -2.11
C PHE A 92 -1.59 -14.46 -3.24
N ARG A 93 -2.36 -14.83 -4.25
CA ARG A 93 -1.87 -15.61 -5.41
C ARG A 93 -0.85 -14.81 -6.22
N GLU A 94 -1.05 -13.52 -6.30
CA GLU A 94 -0.22 -12.60 -7.06
C GLU A 94 -0.26 -11.23 -6.41
N HIS A 95 0.84 -10.52 -6.45
CA HIS A 95 0.93 -9.11 -6.05
C HIS A 95 1.78 -8.35 -7.06
N ARG A 96 1.55 -7.07 -7.15
CA ARG A 96 2.25 -6.15 -8.03
C ARG A 96 3.04 -5.14 -7.19
N ARG A 97 2.89 -3.84 -7.46
CA ARG A 97 3.56 -2.80 -6.68
C ARG A 97 3.25 -2.96 -5.21
N CYS A 98 4.28 -2.87 -4.40
CA CYS A 98 4.11 -2.91 -2.96
C CYS A 98 5.27 -2.21 -2.23
N GLY A 99 4.96 -1.68 -1.05
CA GLY A 99 5.94 -1.00 -0.22
C GLY A 99 5.35 -0.54 1.11
N PHE A 100 6.21 -0.01 1.95
CA PHE A 100 5.80 0.59 3.20
C PHE A 100 5.75 2.11 3.07
N LEU A 101 4.76 2.70 3.71
CA LEU A 101 4.57 4.13 3.86
C LEU A 101 4.59 4.47 5.33
N SER A 102 5.40 5.44 5.74
CA SER A 102 5.39 5.98 7.09
C SER A 102 4.82 7.39 7.11
N LEU A 103 4.21 7.76 8.23
CA LEU A 103 3.61 9.06 8.43
C LEU A 103 3.87 9.49 9.89
N PRO A 104 4.46 10.68 10.16
CA PRO A 104 4.74 11.13 11.51
C PRO A 104 3.45 11.33 12.33
N VAL A 105 3.60 11.51 13.62
CA VAL A 105 2.47 11.83 14.51
C VAL A 105 1.80 13.11 14.04
N GLY A 106 0.47 13.09 13.91
CA GLY A 106 -0.33 14.22 13.40
C GLY A 106 -0.17 14.47 11.89
N GLY A 107 0.67 13.69 11.21
CA GLY A 107 0.83 13.79 9.75
C GLY A 107 -0.42 13.33 9.02
N MET A 108 -0.69 13.91 7.85
CA MET A 108 -1.79 13.53 7.00
C MET A 108 -1.39 13.44 5.53
N VAL A 109 -2.10 12.61 4.80
CA VAL A 109 -2.12 12.60 3.33
C VAL A 109 -3.50 13.10 2.91
N GLY A 110 -3.53 14.24 2.22
CA GLY A 110 -4.76 14.83 1.71
C GLY A 110 -5.51 13.89 0.78
N LYS A 111 -6.77 14.16 0.58
CA LYS A 111 -7.61 13.37 -0.32
C LYS A 111 -7.12 13.46 -1.76
N HIS A 112 -6.96 12.32 -2.40
CA HIS A 112 -6.53 12.18 -3.78
C HIS A 112 -7.13 10.92 -4.40
N ILE A 113 -7.00 10.76 -5.71
CA ILE A 113 -7.38 9.56 -6.46
C ILE A 113 -6.11 8.99 -7.06
N ASP A 114 -5.93 7.68 -6.98
CA ASP A 114 -4.85 7.00 -7.68
C ASP A 114 -5.08 7.07 -9.20
N ILE A 115 -4.27 7.86 -9.90
CA ILE A 115 -4.42 8.12 -11.33
C ILE A 115 -3.56 7.15 -12.14
N GLY A 116 -4.11 6.70 -13.27
CA GLY A 116 -3.43 5.87 -14.27
C GLY A 116 -4.16 4.58 -14.60
N SER A 117 -3.91 4.05 -15.79
CA SER A 117 -4.54 2.82 -16.29
C SER A 117 -4.15 1.60 -15.46
N TYR A 118 -2.96 1.62 -14.88
CA TYR A 118 -2.47 0.58 -13.97
C TYR A 118 -3.46 0.30 -12.84
N TYR A 119 -3.96 1.33 -12.16
CA TYR A 119 -4.83 1.17 -10.99
C TYR A 119 -6.25 0.71 -11.35
N GLN A 120 -6.70 0.92 -12.58
CA GLN A 120 -8.03 0.51 -13.02
C GLN A 120 -8.24 -1.01 -12.99
N THR A 121 -7.15 -1.77 -13.05
CA THR A 121 -7.16 -3.23 -13.11
C THR A 121 -6.64 -3.89 -11.83
N LYS A 122 -6.48 -3.13 -10.75
CA LYS A 122 -5.93 -3.61 -9.49
C LYS A 122 -6.86 -3.32 -8.31
N ASP A 123 -6.84 -4.23 -7.35
CA ASP A 123 -7.34 -4.00 -6.00
C ASP A 123 -6.19 -3.58 -5.10
N ARG A 124 -6.39 -2.55 -4.30
CA ARG A 124 -5.40 -2.04 -3.36
C ARG A 124 -5.74 -2.42 -1.94
N TYR A 125 -4.74 -2.89 -1.23
CA TYR A 125 -4.83 -3.34 0.16
C TYR A 125 -3.85 -2.60 1.04
N HIS A 126 -4.22 -2.44 2.30
CA HIS A 126 -3.36 -1.97 3.37
C HIS A 126 -3.26 -3.02 4.47
N LEU A 127 -2.03 -3.29 4.93
CA LEU A 127 -1.78 -3.96 6.20
C LEU A 127 -1.15 -2.94 7.15
N ALA A 128 -1.85 -2.60 8.22
CA ALA A 128 -1.33 -1.70 9.25
C ALA A 128 -0.24 -2.40 10.06
N ILE A 129 0.95 -1.79 10.14
CA ILE A 129 2.12 -2.36 10.84
C ILE A 129 2.36 -1.67 12.18
N ALA A 130 2.22 -0.35 12.25
CA ALA A 130 2.39 0.44 13.47
C ALA A 130 1.55 1.71 13.42
N GLY A 131 1.21 2.22 14.60
CA GLY A 131 0.42 3.45 14.76
C GLY A 131 -1.05 3.27 14.43
N THR A 132 -1.88 4.10 15.05
CA THR A 132 -3.32 4.16 14.82
C THR A 132 -3.62 5.32 13.88
N TYR A 133 -4.43 5.08 12.86
CA TYR A 133 -4.74 6.12 11.89
C TYR A 133 -6.20 6.09 11.44
N LYS A 134 -6.69 7.24 11.03
CA LYS A 134 -7.96 7.38 10.33
C LYS A 134 -7.72 7.23 8.83
N TYR A 135 -8.51 6.39 8.17
CA TYR A 135 -8.53 6.24 6.72
C TYR A 135 -9.89 6.66 6.19
N MET A 136 -9.89 7.41 5.10
CA MET A 136 -11.08 8.01 4.51
C MET A 136 -11.15 7.63 3.03
N VAL A 137 -12.33 7.22 2.54
CA VAL A 137 -12.59 6.92 1.12
C VAL A 137 -13.99 7.42 0.76
N GLY A 138 -14.07 8.40 -0.13
CA GLY A 138 -15.33 9.07 -0.41
C GLY A 138 -15.91 9.70 0.87
N ASP A 139 -17.09 9.26 1.24
CA ASP A 139 -17.84 9.67 2.45
C ASP A 139 -17.66 8.69 3.64
N GLU A 140 -16.97 7.57 3.44
CA GLU A 140 -16.68 6.59 4.51
C GLU A 140 -15.36 6.90 5.21
N SER A 141 -15.28 6.54 6.49
CA SER A 141 -14.01 6.54 7.24
C SER A 141 -13.96 5.43 8.27
N VAL A 142 -12.74 4.98 8.57
CA VAL A 142 -12.47 3.93 9.56
C VAL A 142 -11.23 4.27 10.36
N ILE A 143 -11.23 3.86 11.64
CA ILE A 143 -10.01 3.85 12.46
C ILE A 143 -9.33 2.50 12.28
N VAL A 144 -8.04 2.55 11.96
CA VAL A 144 -7.23 1.38 11.63
C VAL A 144 -6.13 1.21 12.66
N GLU A 145 -6.11 0.02 13.27
CA GLU A 145 -5.13 -0.38 14.29
C GLU A 145 -4.08 -1.34 13.70
N PRO A 146 -2.87 -1.44 14.29
CA PRO A 146 -1.86 -2.40 13.86
C PRO A 146 -2.40 -3.83 13.78
N GLY A 147 -1.99 -4.56 12.74
CA GLY A 147 -2.48 -5.91 12.45
C GLY A 147 -3.82 -5.96 11.71
N THR A 148 -4.31 -4.82 11.26
CA THR A 148 -5.51 -4.75 10.41
C THR A 148 -5.13 -4.84 8.94
N LEU A 149 -5.71 -5.81 8.23
CA LEU A 149 -5.72 -5.92 6.78
C LEU A 149 -7.03 -5.35 6.26
N MET A 150 -6.96 -4.39 5.36
CA MET A 150 -8.14 -3.81 4.72
C MET A 150 -7.97 -3.69 3.21
N TRP A 151 -9.08 -3.72 2.51
CA TRP A 151 -9.24 -3.30 1.13
C TRP A 151 -9.96 -1.95 1.08
N PHE A 152 -9.68 -1.14 0.08
CA PHE A 152 -10.45 0.08 -0.19
C PHE A 152 -10.51 0.37 -1.69
N ASP A 153 -11.52 1.12 -2.10
CA ASP A 153 -11.66 1.54 -3.48
C ASP A 153 -10.74 2.75 -3.78
N ASN A 154 -9.57 2.45 -4.30
CA ASN A 154 -8.57 3.46 -4.66
C ASN A 154 -8.91 4.28 -5.93
N LYS A 155 -10.06 4.01 -6.57
CA LYS A 155 -10.61 4.80 -7.68
C LYS A 155 -11.51 5.94 -7.16
N LEU A 156 -11.82 5.93 -5.86
CA LEU A 156 -12.48 7.01 -5.18
C LEU A 156 -11.45 7.90 -4.47
N GLU A 157 -11.85 9.14 -4.21
CA GLU A 157 -11.06 10.08 -3.43
C GLU A 157 -10.80 9.52 -2.03
N HIS A 158 -9.52 9.39 -1.66
CA HIS A 158 -9.10 8.80 -0.39
C HIS A 158 -7.94 9.55 0.25
N GLY A 159 -7.84 9.44 1.56
CA GLY A 159 -6.81 10.11 2.35
C GLY A 159 -6.64 9.44 3.71
N THR A 160 -5.64 9.89 4.47
CA THR A 160 -5.33 9.31 5.78
C THR A 160 -4.72 10.34 6.73
N GLU A 161 -4.96 10.13 8.02
CA GLU A 161 -4.43 10.96 9.11
C GLU A 161 -3.87 10.04 10.20
N ASN A 162 -2.63 10.26 10.62
CA ASN A 162 -2.07 9.59 11.77
C ASN A 162 -2.61 10.24 13.06
N ILE A 163 -3.54 9.57 13.71
CA ILE A 163 -4.19 10.02 14.95
C ILE A 163 -3.61 9.36 16.20
N GLY A 164 -2.58 8.53 16.04
CA GLY A 164 -1.89 7.85 17.13
C GLY A 164 -0.77 8.69 17.73
N ASP A 165 -0.11 8.14 18.71
CA ASP A 165 1.00 8.75 19.46
C ASP A 165 2.40 8.33 18.98
N CYS A 166 2.45 7.54 17.92
CA CYS A 166 3.69 7.10 17.30
C CYS A 166 3.62 7.18 15.77
N VAL A 167 4.77 7.01 15.12
CA VAL A 167 4.84 6.96 13.66
C VAL A 167 3.95 5.83 13.13
N ARG A 168 3.03 6.17 12.24
CA ARG A 168 2.25 5.21 11.48
C ARG A 168 3.12 4.53 10.44
N VAL A 169 3.02 3.21 10.33
CA VAL A 169 3.59 2.43 9.24
C VAL A 169 2.52 1.53 8.64
N THR A 170 2.31 1.65 7.34
CA THR A 170 1.36 0.83 6.58
C THR A 170 2.08 0.16 5.42
N PHE A 171 1.84 -1.13 5.22
CA PHE A 171 2.22 -1.83 4.00
C PHE A 171 1.09 -1.73 2.99
N VAL A 172 1.39 -1.15 1.84
CA VAL A 172 0.47 -0.97 0.71
C VAL A 172 0.84 -1.94 -0.40
N PHE A 173 -0.13 -2.59 -0.99
CA PHE A 173 0.13 -3.50 -2.12
C PHE A 173 -1.06 -3.61 -3.06
N ASP A 174 -0.75 -3.87 -4.31
CA ASP A 174 -1.72 -4.01 -5.40
C ASP A 174 -1.82 -5.47 -5.84
N VAL A 175 -3.05 -5.93 -6.05
CA VAL A 175 -3.37 -7.29 -6.51
C VAL A 175 -4.18 -7.19 -7.80
N PRO A 176 -3.79 -7.89 -8.88
CA PRO A 176 -4.58 -7.89 -10.11
C PRO A 176 -5.99 -8.45 -9.88
N HIS A 177 -6.99 -7.83 -10.49
CA HIS A 177 -8.30 -8.46 -10.57
C HIS A 177 -8.18 -9.79 -11.29
N SER A 178 -8.76 -10.87 -10.76
CA SER A 178 -8.84 -12.13 -11.49
C SER A 178 -9.80 -11.99 -12.68
N LYS A 179 -9.55 -12.72 -13.76
CA LYS A 179 -10.47 -12.75 -14.92
C LYS A 179 -11.90 -13.16 -14.53
N ARG A 180 -12.02 -14.07 -13.56
CA ARG A 180 -13.31 -14.53 -13.03
C ARG A 180 -14.07 -13.42 -12.32
N ILE A 181 -13.36 -12.54 -11.61
CA ILE A 181 -13.95 -11.38 -10.94
C ILE A 181 -14.41 -10.36 -11.97
N ARG A 182 -13.59 -10.04 -12.99
CA ARG A 182 -13.96 -9.07 -14.03
C ARG A 182 -15.26 -9.43 -14.74
N ASN A 183 -15.47 -10.71 -15.05
CA ASN A 183 -16.65 -11.17 -15.79
C ASN A 183 -17.93 -11.24 -14.93
N LYS A 184 -17.81 -11.17 -13.61
CA LYS A 184 -18.94 -11.20 -12.67
C LYS A 184 -19.20 -9.86 -12.00
N PHE A 185 -18.36 -8.87 -12.29
CA PHE A 185 -18.30 -7.65 -11.53
C PHE A 185 -19.19 -6.56 -12.13
N ASP A 186 -20.47 -6.64 -11.85
CA ASP A 186 -21.38 -5.50 -11.93
C ASP A 186 -21.57 -4.88 -10.53
N GLY A 187 -20.45 -4.57 -9.87
CA GLY A 187 -20.47 -3.74 -8.69
C GLY A 187 -20.55 -4.41 -7.31
N ASN A 188 -20.31 -5.70 -7.16
CA ASN A 188 -20.41 -6.39 -5.88
C ASN A 188 -19.05 -6.51 -5.16
N ALA A 189 -18.87 -5.74 -4.06
CA ALA A 189 -17.62 -5.65 -3.29
C ALA A 189 -17.14 -7.01 -2.72
N GLU A 190 -18.05 -7.91 -2.35
CA GLU A 190 -17.73 -9.22 -1.78
C GLU A 190 -16.84 -10.07 -2.71
N MET A 191 -16.91 -9.83 -4.00
CA MET A 191 -16.15 -10.61 -4.99
C MET A 191 -14.68 -10.19 -5.11
N ARG A 192 -14.28 -9.07 -4.53
CA ARG A 192 -12.90 -8.55 -4.58
C ARG A 192 -11.92 -9.33 -3.70
N TYR A 193 -12.44 -10.19 -2.81
CA TYR A 193 -11.62 -11.01 -1.90
C TYR A 193 -11.14 -12.34 -2.47
N THR A 194 -11.57 -12.72 -3.66
CA THR A 194 -11.14 -13.98 -4.28
C THR A 194 -9.66 -13.98 -4.70
N SER A 195 -8.97 -12.84 -4.56
CA SER A 195 -7.51 -12.76 -4.69
C SER A 195 -6.77 -13.28 -3.47
N ILE A 196 -7.46 -13.43 -2.32
CA ILE A 196 -6.90 -14.01 -1.11
C ILE A 196 -6.90 -15.53 -1.25
N ILE A 197 -5.84 -16.19 -0.84
CA ILE A 197 -5.77 -17.64 -0.76
C ILE A 197 -6.55 -18.06 0.50
N GLU A 198 -7.59 -18.88 0.31
CA GLU A 198 -8.32 -19.52 1.40
C GLU A 198 -7.45 -20.53 2.15
#